data_c9243c379fae4659fd5bbcf69ee27121
#
_entry.id   c9243c379fae4659fd5bbcf69ee27121
#
_cell.length_a   1.000
_cell.length_b   1.000
_cell.length_c   1.000
_cell.angle_alpha   90.00
_cell.angle_beta   90.00
_cell.angle_gamma   90.00
#
_symmetry.space_group_name_H-M   'P 1'
#
loop_
_entity.id
_entity.type
_entity.pdbx_description
1 polymer ?
#
loop_
_entity_poly.entity_id
_entity_poly.type
_entity_poly.pdbx_seq_one_letter_code
_entity_poly.pdbx_strand_id
1 'polypeptide(L)'
;IRAKEKRGSLLWVLDKTKTAMGARNLRAWLTRPLRDVAAIERRLGAVEALTKNTVAREELILSLSGISDMERLIGRIAYGTAGGRDFASLRNSIERITEVKAQLTAFTTGRLHELDNELDTLADVAQSIRDTLIDEPPFSVREGGFIRKGYNAEVDRLHEILSGGKGLLADIETREKEKTGIRTLKIGYNKVFGYYIEVSNSFKDLVPDTYIRKQTLVNGERYITEELKNLEQEILTAGDRDKALEFEIFTALRESVTAESVRIQRAAGLIAELDTLCSLASVAVNNNYCRPSVDDSGVIEIHDGRHPVVERVLRDAL
;
A
#
# COMPACT_ATOMS: atom_id res chain seq x y z
N ILE A 1 23.72 24.23 -19.73
CA ILE A 1 22.39 23.66 -20.08
C ILE A 1 21.54 24.82 -20.58
N ARG A 2 21.64 25.13 -21.89
CA ARG A 2 20.98 26.32 -22.46
C ARG A 2 19.46 26.17 -22.69
N ALA A 3 18.90 24.95 -22.59
CA ALA A 3 17.51 24.72 -23.00
C ALA A 3 16.59 24.11 -21.92
N LYS A 4 16.96 24.02 -20.65
CA LYS A 4 16.19 23.35 -19.57
C LYS A 4 15.76 21.89 -19.89
N GLU A 5 16.22 21.33 -21.00
CA GLU A 5 15.90 19.96 -21.42
C GLU A 5 16.88 18.96 -20.82
N LYS A 6 16.36 17.78 -20.44
CA LYS A 6 17.19 16.67 -19.94
C LYS A 6 18.09 16.12 -21.05
N ARG A 7 17.59 16.05 -22.29
CA ARG A 7 18.32 15.55 -23.46
C ARG A 7 19.58 16.40 -23.73
N GLY A 8 20.70 15.74 -24.00
CA GLY A 8 21.99 16.40 -24.22
C GLY A 8 22.71 16.82 -22.92
N SER A 9 22.26 16.42 -21.75
CA SER A 9 22.96 16.62 -20.47
C SER A 9 23.63 15.33 -20.00
N LEU A 10 24.60 15.44 -19.07
CA LEU A 10 25.22 14.28 -18.43
C LEU A 10 24.17 13.45 -17.69
N LEU A 11 23.20 14.08 -17.02
CA LEU A 11 22.08 13.40 -16.38
C LEU A 11 21.28 12.52 -17.36
N TRP A 12 21.08 12.99 -18.60
CA TRP A 12 20.39 12.20 -19.61
C TRP A 12 21.14 10.91 -19.97
N VAL A 13 22.47 10.94 -19.97
CA VAL A 13 23.31 9.75 -20.21
C VAL A 13 23.22 8.77 -19.03
N LEU A 14 23.34 9.28 -17.80
CA LEU A 14 23.53 8.48 -16.59
C LEU A 14 22.23 7.97 -15.97
N ASP A 15 21.08 8.61 -16.25
CA ASP A 15 19.82 8.29 -15.60
C ASP A 15 19.14 7.08 -16.26
N LYS A 16 19.34 5.94 -15.64
CA LYS A 16 18.63 4.67 -15.85
C LYS A 16 17.92 4.21 -14.60
N THR A 17 17.71 5.12 -13.65
CA THR A 17 16.99 4.82 -12.41
C THR A 17 15.57 4.33 -12.68
N LYS A 18 15.06 3.51 -11.76
CA LYS A 18 13.72 2.90 -11.83
C LYS A 18 12.72 3.58 -10.92
N THR A 19 13.20 4.33 -9.93
CA THR A 19 12.36 5.03 -8.97
C THR A 19 12.51 6.55 -9.11
N ALA A 20 11.45 7.29 -8.80
CA ALA A 20 11.51 8.74 -8.75
C ALA A 20 12.50 9.24 -7.67
N MET A 21 12.63 8.49 -6.58
CA MET A 21 13.57 8.76 -5.49
C MET A 21 15.01 8.62 -5.98
N GLY A 22 15.33 7.56 -6.73
CA GLY A 22 16.64 7.35 -7.34
C GLY A 22 16.99 8.44 -8.35
N ALA A 23 16.04 8.86 -9.19
CA ALA A 23 16.26 9.94 -10.14
C ALA A 23 16.59 11.28 -9.44
N ARG A 24 15.92 11.59 -8.34
CA ARG A 24 16.24 12.78 -7.53
C ARG A 24 17.61 12.66 -6.88
N ASN A 25 17.94 11.50 -6.36
CA ASN A 25 19.24 11.23 -5.73
C ASN A 25 20.39 11.34 -6.72
N LEU A 26 20.25 10.76 -7.91
CA LEU A 26 21.25 10.87 -9.00
C LEU A 26 21.48 12.35 -9.38
N ARG A 27 20.40 13.12 -9.55
CA ARG A 27 20.51 14.56 -9.82
C ARG A 27 21.24 15.29 -8.70
N ALA A 28 20.93 14.98 -7.43
CA ALA A 28 21.60 15.58 -6.29
C ALA A 28 23.11 15.25 -6.25
N TRP A 29 23.49 14.02 -6.59
CA TRP A 29 24.89 13.62 -6.66
C TRP A 29 25.65 14.36 -7.76
N LEU A 30 25.04 14.58 -8.92
CA LEU A 30 25.66 15.33 -10.01
C LEU A 30 25.79 16.83 -9.72
N THR A 31 24.85 17.41 -8.99
CA THR A 31 24.88 18.84 -8.63
C THR A 31 25.73 19.15 -7.41
N ARG A 32 25.97 18.16 -6.58
CA ARG A 32 26.80 18.25 -5.36
C ARG A 32 27.76 17.07 -5.28
N PRO A 33 28.82 17.04 -6.14
CA PRO A 33 29.78 15.96 -6.18
C PRO A 33 30.57 15.87 -4.87
N LEU A 34 30.94 14.66 -4.49
CA LEU A 34 31.81 14.40 -3.35
C LEU A 34 33.23 14.94 -3.62
N ARG A 35 33.92 15.31 -2.53
CA ARG A 35 35.32 15.75 -2.54
C ARG A 35 36.21 14.82 -1.70
N ASP A 36 35.62 14.09 -0.77
CA ASP A 36 36.35 13.15 0.08
C ASP A 36 36.67 11.87 -0.71
N VAL A 37 37.97 11.53 -0.80
CA VAL A 37 38.45 10.36 -1.55
C VAL A 37 37.85 9.07 -1.02
N ALA A 38 37.77 8.89 0.31
CA ALA A 38 37.23 7.68 0.90
C ALA A 38 35.74 7.49 0.56
N ALA A 39 34.95 8.56 0.59
CA ALA A 39 33.55 8.53 0.23
C ALA A 39 33.35 8.26 -1.29
N ILE A 40 34.21 8.81 -2.14
CA ILE A 40 34.19 8.54 -3.59
C ILE A 40 34.52 7.07 -3.84
N GLU A 41 35.61 6.55 -3.25
CA GLU A 41 36.04 5.16 -3.40
C GLU A 41 34.96 4.17 -2.91
N ARG A 42 34.24 4.50 -1.86
CA ARG A 42 33.12 3.71 -1.35
C ARG A 42 31.99 3.58 -2.38
N ARG A 43 31.64 4.67 -3.09
CA ARG A 43 30.66 4.64 -4.19
C ARG A 43 31.19 3.89 -5.41
N LEU A 44 32.43 4.13 -5.80
CA LEU A 44 33.08 3.45 -6.91
C LEU A 44 33.16 1.94 -6.67
N GLY A 45 33.48 1.52 -5.44
CA GLY A 45 33.48 0.11 -5.05
C GLY A 45 32.12 -0.56 -5.20
N ALA A 46 31.03 0.12 -4.83
CA ALA A 46 29.67 -0.37 -4.99
C ALA A 46 29.29 -0.50 -6.48
N VAL A 47 29.59 0.51 -7.28
CA VAL A 47 29.36 0.45 -8.74
C VAL A 47 30.15 -0.70 -9.36
N GLU A 48 31.42 -0.86 -9.02
CA GLU A 48 32.26 -1.96 -9.53
C GLU A 48 31.68 -3.34 -9.13
N ALA A 49 31.25 -3.53 -7.89
CA ALA A 49 30.64 -4.77 -7.46
C ALA A 49 29.37 -5.11 -8.26
N LEU A 50 28.54 -4.12 -8.56
CA LEU A 50 27.35 -4.27 -9.40
C LEU A 50 27.71 -4.54 -10.88
N THR A 51 28.78 -3.96 -11.41
CA THR A 51 29.21 -4.24 -12.78
C THR A 51 29.71 -5.68 -12.95
N LYS A 52 30.39 -6.22 -11.92
CA LYS A 52 30.93 -7.59 -11.90
C LYS A 52 29.85 -8.66 -11.68
N ASN A 53 28.74 -8.34 -11.05
CA ASN A 53 27.65 -9.28 -10.79
C ASN A 53 26.39 -8.89 -11.58
N THR A 54 26.35 -9.29 -12.84
CA THR A 54 25.25 -8.96 -13.76
C THR A 54 23.91 -9.50 -13.28
N VAL A 55 23.86 -10.73 -12.78
CA VAL A 55 22.60 -11.34 -12.33
C VAL A 55 22.02 -10.56 -11.16
N ALA A 56 22.79 -10.33 -10.11
CA ALA A 56 22.30 -9.57 -8.94
C ALA A 56 21.91 -8.14 -9.32
N ARG A 57 22.65 -7.47 -10.21
CA ARG A 57 22.31 -6.13 -10.70
C ARG A 57 20.98 -6.12 -11.43
N GLU A 58 20.74 -7.01 -12.36
CA GLU A 58 19.48 -7.04 -13.13
C GLU A 58 18.28 -7.39 -12.24
N GLU A 59 18.43 -8.33 -11.30
CA GLU A 59 17.39 -8.66 -10.32
C GLU A 59 17.09 -7.49 -9.37
N LEU A 60 18.10 -6.74 -8.93
CA LEU A 60 17.91 -5.52 -8.16
C LEU A 60 17.12 -4.47 -8.96
N ILE A 61 17.49 -4.24 -10.21
CA ILE A 61 16.79 -3.30 -11.10
C ILE A 61 15.32 -3.70 -11.27
N LEU A 62 15.04 -4.99 -11.43
CA LEU A 62 13.69 -5.51 -11.55
C LEU A 62 12.89 -5.27 -10.26
N SER A 63 13.47 -5.57 -9.10
CA SER A 63 12.82 -5.35 -7.80
C SER A 63 12.56 -3.87 -7.53
N LEU A 64 13.51 -2.99 -7.86
CA LEU A 64 13.39 -1.54 -7.72
C LEU A 64 12.29 -0.95 -8.60
N SER A 65 12.06 -1.49 -9.80
CA SER A 65 11.06 -0.96 -10.74
C SER A 65 9.62 -1.05 -10.24
N GLY A 66 9.35 -1.87 -9.22
CA GLY A 66 8.04 -1.97 -8.57
C GLY A 66 7.85 -1.06 -7.36
N ILE A 67 8.85 -0.26 -7.00
CA ILE A 67 8.81 0.62 -5.82
C ILE A 67 8.32 2.01 -6.23
N SER A 68 7.19 2.44 -5.64
CA SER A 68 6.64 3.78 -5.81
C SER A 68 7.45 4.82 -5.02
N ASP A 69 7.13 6.09 -5.23
CA ASP A 69 7.77 7.21 -4.51
C ASP A 69 7.37 7.23 -3.03
N MET A 70 8.06 6.44 -2.22
CA MET A 70 7.80 6.29 -0.78
C MET A 70 7.96 7.60 -0.01
N GLU A 71 8.89 8.48 -0.43
CA GLU A 71 9.07 9.79 0.20
C GLU A 71 7.82 10.66 0.04
N ARG A 72 7.24 10.69 -1.17
CA ARG A 72 6.02 11.43 -1.43
C ARG A 72 4.80 10.80 -0.77
N LEU A 73 4.71 9.48 -0.77
CA LEU A 73 3.61 8.75 -0.14
C LEU A 73 3.56 9.03 1.36
N ILE A 74 4.69 8.90 2.07
CA ILE A 74 4.70 9.18 3.52
C ILE A 74 4.45 10.66 3.82
N GLY A 75 4.93 11.57 2.98
CA GLY A 75 4.63 12.99 3.11
C GLY A 75 3.14 13.28 2.98
N ARG A 76 2.43 12.68 2.01
CA ARG A 76 0.98 12.83 1.85
C ARG A 76 0.21 12.20 3.01
N ILE A 77 0.65 11.05 3.51
CA ILE A 77 0.06 10.37 4.66
C ILE A 77 0.16 11.27 5.91
N ALA A 78 1.35 11.76 6.21
CA ALA A 78 1.60 12.62 7.37
C ALA A 78 0.83 13.96 7.28
N TYR A 79 0.72 14.52 6.08
CA TYR A 79 -0.04 15.75 5.85
C TYR A 79 -1.57 15.55 5.88
N GLY A 80 -2.05 14.31 5.77
CA GLY A 80 -3.47 13.96 5.83
C GLY A 80 -4.21 14.05 4.50
N THR A 81 -3.50 14.12 3.37
CA THR A 81 -4.09 14.17 2.01
C THR A 81 -4.10 12.82 1.29
N ALA A 82 -3.49 11.78 1.90
CA ALA A 82 -3.45 10.45 1.34
C ALA A 82 -4.80 9.74 1.42
N GLY A 83 -5.17 9.04 0.37
CA GLY A 83 -6.32 8.12 0.33
C GLY A 83 -5.89 6.66 0.52
N GLY A 84 -6.85 5.74 0.53
CA GLY A 84 -6.59 4.30 0.70
C GLY A 84 -5.60 3.74 -0.33
N ARG A 85 -5.66 4.19 -1.57
CA ARG A 85 -4.73 3.78 -2.65
C ARG A 85 -3.28 4.19 -2.38
N ASP A 86 -3.04 5.30 -1.70
CA ASP A 86 -1.69 5.72 -1.32
C ASP A 86 -1.10 4.76 -0.27
N PHE A 87 -1.91 4.31 0.69
CA PHE A 87 -1.51 3.29 1.66
C PHE A 87 -1.24 1.93 0.99
N ALA A 88 -2.09 1.49 0.06
CA ALA A 88 -1.86 0.27 -0.71
C ALA A 88 -0.56 0.36 -1.52
N SER A 89 -0.29 1.51 -2.14
CA SER A 89 0.94 1.76 -2.89
C SER A 89 2.18 1.75 -1.99
N LEU A 90 2.09 2.33 -0.79
CA LEU A 90 3.17 2.28 0.21
C LEU A 90 3.41 0.84 0.68
N ARG A 91 2.36 0.09 1.03
CA ARG A 91 2.45 -1.32 1.40
C ARG A 91 3.15 -2.14 0.32
N ASN A 92 2.71 -2.04 -0.93
CA ASN A 92 3.29 -2.79 -2.04
C ASN A 92 4.77 -2.45 -2.24
N SER A 93 5.14 -1.17 -2.07
CA SER A 93 6.53 -0.73 -2.15
C SER A 93 7.39 -1.28 -1.01
N ILE A 94 6.86 -1.29 0.22
CA ILE A 94 7.54 -1.86 1.40
C ILE A 94 7.78 -3.36 1.20
N GLU A 95 6.80 -4.09 0.70
CA GLU A 95 6.92 -5.54 0.45
C GLU A 95 8.04 -5.88 -0.56
N ARG A 96 8.27 -5.01 -1.53
CA ARG A 96 9.39 -5.12 -2.48
C ARG A 96 10.77 -5.00 -1.81
N ILE A 97 10.88 -4.34 -0.67
CA ILE A 97 12.15 -4.23 0.07
C ILE A 97 12.71 -5.59 0.42
N THR A 98 11.88 -6.55 0.74
CA THR A 98 12.32 -7.94 1.03
C THR A 98 12.99 -8.58 -0.18
N GLU A 99 12.45 -8.36 -1.38
CA GLU A 99 13.05 -8.84 -2.64
C GLU A 99 14.41 -8.16 -2.90
N VAL A 100 14.49 -6.85 -2.68
CA VAL A 100 15.74 -6.08 -2.79
C VAL A 100 16.80 -6.63 -1.84
N LYS A 101 16.45 -6.85 -0.58
CA LYS A 101 17.38 -7.41 0.43
C LYS A 101 17.87 -8.81 0.05
N ALA A 102 17.00 -9.65 -0.51
CA ALA A 102 17.38 -10.98 -0.97
C ALA A 102 18.50 -10.92 -2.03
N GLN A 103 18.47 -9.94 -2.93
CA GLN A 103 19.51 -9.76 -3.93
C GLN A 103 20.79 -9.11 -3.36
N LEU A 104 20.68 -8.27 -2.35
CA LEU A 104 21.83 -7.64 -1.68
C LEU A 104 22.69 -8.67 -0.93
N THR A 105 22.16 -9.83 -0.55
CA THR A 105 22.92 -10.91 0.10
C THR A 105 24.09 -11.43 -0.75
N ALA A 106 24.07 -11.21 -2.06
CA ALA A 106 25.18 -11.55 -2.95
C ALA A 106 26.44 -10.69 -2.69
N PHE A 107 26.32 -9.60 -1.95
CA PHE A 107 27.40 -8.66 -1.65
C PHE A 107 27.75 -8.73 -0.16
N THR A 108 28.92 -9.26 0.17
CA THR A 108 29.34 -9.54 1.55
C THR A 108 30.24 -8.46 2.16
N THR A 109 30.61 -7.45 1.39
CA THR A 109 31.49 -6.34 1.81
C THR A 109 31.12 -5.03 1.13
N GLY A 110 31.65 -3.95 1.65
CA GLY A 110 31.50 -2.60 1.07
C GLY A 110 30.10 -2.00 1.21
N ARG A 111 29.84 -0.96 0.44
CA ARG A 111 28.60 -0.18 0.60
C ARG A 111 27.33 -0.98 0.36
N LEU A 112 27.33 -1.94 -0.56
CA LEU A 112 26.14 -2.77 -0.82
C LEU A 112 25.79 -3.66 0.36
N HIS A 113 26.80 -4.22 1.05
CA HIS A 113 26.61 -4.96 2.28
C HIS A 113 26.07 -4.08 3.42
N GLU A 114 26.60 -2.87 3.55
CA GLU A 114 26.11 -1.92 4.52
C GLU A 114 24.65 -1.53 4.24
N LEU A 115 24.27 -1.31 2.97
CA LEU A 115 22.89 -1.04 2.56
C LEU A 115 21.96 -2.20 2.97
N ASP A 116 22.39 -3.44 2.79
CA ASP A 116 21.61 -4.60 3.24
C ASP A 116 21.38 -4.58 4.76
N ASN A 117 22.43 -4.30 5.53
CA ASN A 117 22.33 -4.25 6.98
C ASN A 117 21.48 -3.07 7.50
N GLU A 118 21.54 -1.92 6.82
CA GLU A 118 20.82 -0.71 7.23
C GLU A 118 19.35 -0.69 6.78
N LEU A 119 19.02 -1.41 5.72
CA LEU A 119 17.70 -1.39 5.10
C LEU A 119 16.70 -2.15 5.95
N ASP A 120 15.80 -1.39 6.59
CA ASP A 120 14.65 -1.92 7.35
C ASP A 120 13.60 -2.47 6.39
N THR A 121 13.12 -3.68 6.63
CA THR A 121 12.05 -4.30 5.82
C THR A 121 10.69 -3.65 6.02
N LEU A 122 10.49 -2.89 7.10
CA LEU A 122 9.22 -2.24 7.47
C LEU A 122 8.02 -3.21 7.47
N ALA A 123 8.27 -4.48 7.75
CA ALA A 123 7.26 -5.54 7.65
C ALA A 123 6.05 -5.30 8.56
N ASP A 124 6.28 -4.72 9.75
CA ASP A 124 5.24 -4.32 10.68
C ASP A 124 4.31 -3.25 10.11
N VAL A 125 4.86 -2.26 9.40
CA VAL A 125 4.10 -1.20 8.74
C VAL A 125 3.26 -1.77 7.60
N ALA A 126 3.85 -2.60 6.74
CA ALA A 126 3.12 -3.26 5.65
C ALA A 126 2.00 -4.15 6.18
N GLN A 127 2.26 -4.91 7.25
CA GLN A 127 1.27 -5.79 7.87
C GLN A 127 0.11 -4.98 8.47
N SER A 128 0.39 -3.87 9.16
CA SER A 128 -0.64 -2.99 9.71
C SER A 128 -1.59 -2.47 8.61
N ILE A 129 -1.05 -2.04 7.47
CA ILE A 129 -1.86 -1.59 6.33
C ILE A 129 -2.66 -2.76 5.75
N ARG A 130 -2.04 -3.93 5.58
CA ARG A 130 -2.66 -5.13 5.02
C ARG A 130 -3.84 -5.61 5.87
N ASP A 131 -3.67 -5.62 7.20
CA ASP A 131 -4.70 -6.07 8.12
C ASP A 131 -5.90 -5.14 8.16
N THR A 132 -5.66 -3.83 7.98
CA THR A 132 -6.70 -2.80 8.09
C THR A 132 -7.47 -2.60 6.79
N LEU A 133 -6.77 -2.48 5.65
CA LEU A 133 -7.37 -2.10 4.38
C LEU A 133 -7.54 -3.31 3.44
N ILE A 134 -8.56 -3.25 2.59
CA ILE A 134 -8.68 -4.17 1.45
C ILE A 134 -7.53 -3.96 0.46
N ASP A 135 -7.28 -4.92 -0.43
CA ASP A 135 -6.13 -4.86 -1.35
C ASP A 135 -6.22 -3.71 -2.36
N GLU A 136 -7.44 -3.43 -2.85
CA GLU A 136 -7.73 -2.36 -3.79
C GLU A 136 -8.74 -1.37 -3.20
N PRO A 137 -8.30 -0.44 -2.33
CA PRO A 137 -9.20 0.54 -1.73
C PRO A 137 -9.79 1.49 -2.78
N PRO A 138 -11.02 2.02 -2.57
CA PRO A 138 -11.60 3.02 -3.43
C PRO A 138 -10.77 4.32 -3.42
N PHE A 139 -11.03 5.18 -4.38
CA PHE A 139 -10.34 6.48 -4.47
C PHE A 139 -10.64 7.37 -3.25
N SER A 140 -11.89 7.39 -2.81
CA SER A 140 -12.35 8.23 -1.70
C SER A 140 -12.63 7.40 -0.45
N VAL A 141 -12.01 7.77 0.67
CA VAL A 141 -12.29 7.19 1.99
C VAL A 141 -13.64 7.62 2.58
N ARG A 142 -14.33 8.58 1.92
CA ARG A 142 -15.65 9.06 2.36
C ARG A 142 -16.78 8.12 1.95
N GLU A 143 -16.54 7.22 1.02
CA GLU A 143 -17.56 6.30 0.52
C GLU A 143 -17.76 5.06 1.38
N GLY A 144 -16.81 4.75 2.26
CA GLY A 144 -16.78 3.51 3.05
C GLY A 144 -16.38 2.29 2.20
N GLY A 145 -16.44 1.10 2.79
CA GLY A 145 -16.18 -0.16 2.08
C GLY A 145 -14.70 -0.45 1.83
N PHE A 146 -13.79 0.13 2.60
CA PHE A 146 -12.35 -0.05 2.42
C PHE A 146 -11.64 -0.75 3.59
N ILE A 147 -12.34 -0.99 4.69
CA ILE A 147 -11.79 -1.76 5.83
C ILE A 147 -11.92 -3.25 5.53
N ARG A 148 -10.85 -3.99 5.79
CA ARG A 148 -10.81 -5.44 5.54
C ARG A 148 -11.75 -6.18 6.47
N LYS A 149 -12.49 -7.14 5.91
CA LYS A 149 -13.35 -8.05 6.69
C LYS A 149 -12.53 -8.79 7.75
N GLY A 150 -13.05 -8.83 8.96
CA GLY A 150 -12.39 -9.45 10.12
C GLY A 150 -11.51 -8.50 10.93
N TYR A 151 -11.28 -7.26 10.45
CA TYR A 151 -10.51 -6.28 11.20
C TYR A 151 -11.28 -5.70 12.40
N ASN A 152 -12.55 -5.37 12.19
CA ASN A 152 -13.41 -4.79 13.22
C ASN A 152 -14.80 -5.42 13.16
N ALA A 153 -15.25 -6.02 14.26
CA ALA A 153 -16.52 -6.75 14.32
C ALA A 153 -17.75 -5.86 14.07
N GLU A 154 -17.70 -4.59 14.48
CA GLU A 154 -18.82 -3.66 14.26
C GLU A 154 -18.89 -3.21 12.79
N VAL A 155 -17.75 -2.99 12.13
CA VAL A 155 -17.72 -2.74 10.67
C VAL A 155 -18.29 -3.94 9.91
N ASP A 156 -17.86 -5.15 10.26
CA ASP A 156 -18.37 -6.38 9.63
C ASP A 156 -19.88 -6.51 9.80
N ARG A 157 -20.40 -6.22 11.00
CA ARG A 157 -21.84 -6.24 11.30
C ARG A 157 -22.58 -5.17 10.47
N LEU A 158 -22.06 -3.96 10.39
CA LEU A 158 -22.67 -2.88 9.60
C LEU A 158 -22.68 -3.21 8.11
N HIS A 159 -21.62 -3.80 7.58
CA HIS A 159 -21.57 -4.27 6.19
C HIS A 159 -22.58 -5.38 5.92
N GLU A 160 -22.81 -6.30 6.86
CA GLU A 160 -23.84 -7.33 6.75
C GLU A 160 -25.24 -6.71 6.73
N ILE A 161 -25.52 -5.75 7.61
CA ILE A 161 -26.78 -5.00 7.61
C ILE A 161 -26.98 -4.30 6.25
N LEU A 162 -25.97 -3.59 5.75
CA LEU A 162 -26.02 -2.86 4.47
C LEU A 162 -26.18 -3.78 3.26
N SER A 163 -25.68 -5.00 3.33
CA SER A 163 -25.87 -6.02 2.28
C SER A 163 -27.26 -6.69 2.29
N GLY A 164 -28.17 -6.18 3.12
CA GLY A 164 -29.57 -6.61 3.23
C GLY A 164 -29.89 -7.44 4.46
N GLY A 165 -28.97 -7.56 5.41
CA GLY A 165 -29.19 -8.20 6.72
C GLY A 165 -29.67 -9.66 6.66
N LYS A 166 -29.51 -10.34 5.52
CA LYS A 166 -30.05 -11.69 5.28
C LYS A 166 -29.57 -12.72 6.30
N GLY A 167 -28.29 -12.65 6.68
CA GLY A 167 -27.72 -13.52 7.70
C GLY A 167 -28.34 -13.27 9.07
N LEU A 168 -28.42 -12.01 9.48
CA LEU A 168 -29.00 -11.61 10.77
C LEU A 168 -30.49 -11.99 10.86
N LEU A 169 -31.25 -11.79 9.80
CA LEU A 169 -32.66 -12.17 9.75
C LEU A 169 -32.83 -13.70 9.81
N ALA A 170 -31.97 -14.47 9.13
CA ALA A 170 -31.98 -15.93 9.19
C ALA A 170 -31.63 -16.46 10.58
N ASP A 171 -30.70 -15.83 11.27
CA ASP A 171 -30.32 -16.16 12.67
C ASP A 171 -31.48 -15.89 13.63
N ILE A 172 -32.16 -14.76 13.49
CA ILE A 172 -33.35 -14.42 14.26
C ILE A 172 -34.45 -15.44 14.00
N GLU A 173 -34.72 -15.78 12.74
CA GLU A 173 -35.73 -16.77 12.36
C GLU A 173 -35.45 -18.14 12.98
N THR A 174 -34.22 -18.61 12.89
CA THR A 174 -33.80 -19.90 13.46
C THR A 174 -33.97 -19.93 14.98
N ARG A 175 -33.49 -18.90 15.66
CA ARG A 175 -33.58 -18.77 17.11
C ARG A 175 -35.03 -18.68 17.59
N GLU A 176 -35.86 -17.91 16.92
CA GLU A 176 -37.29 -17.81 17.28
C GLU A 176 -38.06 -19.11 17.01
N LYS A 177 -37.73 -19.86 15.95
CA LYS A 177 -38.28 -21.22 15.73
C LYS A 177 -37.94 -22.17 16.89
N GLU A 178 -36.68 -22.16 17.32
CA GLU A 178 -36.21 -22.99 18.42
C GLU A 178 -36.89 -22.61 19.76
N LYS A 179 -36.95 -21.31 20.04
CA LYS A 179 -37.52 -20.75 21.27
C LYS A 179 -39.02 -20.98 21.39
N THR A 180 -39.77 -20.84 20.29
CA THR A 180 -41.24 -20.92 20.26
C THR A 180 -41.78 -22.30 19.93
N GLY A 181 -40.97 -23.14 19.28
CA GLY A 181 -41.43 -24.43 18.74
C GLY A 181 -42.24 -24.28 17.44
N ILE A 182 -42.39 -23.07 16.88
CA ILE A 182 -43.17 -22.80 15.66
C ILE A 182 -42.33 -23.10 14.45
N ARG A 183 -42.45 -24.28 13.87
CA ARG A 183 -41.63 -24.74 12.74
C ARG A 183 -41.86 -23.97 11.43
N THR A 184 -43.06 -23.42 11.26
CA THR A 184 -43.51 -22.69 10.05
C THR A 184 -43.23 -21.19 10.14
N LEU A 185 -42.67 -20.70 11.24
CA LEU A 185 -42.33 -19.30 11.44
C LEU A 185 -41.42 -18.80 10.32
N LYS A 186 -41.74 -17.64 9.76
CA LYS A 186 -40.96 -16.96 8.72
C LYS A 186 -40.87 -15.49 9.02
N ILE A 187 -39.72 -14.91 8.66
CA ILE A 187 -39.51 -13.45 8.71
C ILE A 187 -39.70 -12.90 7.30
N GLY A 188 -40.47 -11.85 7.16
CA GLY A 188 -40.70 -11.11 5.92
C GLY A 188 -40.64 -9.60 6.13
N TYR A 189 -40.78 -8.85 5.05
CA TYR A 189 -40.77 -7.38 5.05
C TYR A 189 -42.06 -6.83 4.42
N ASN A 190 -42.64 -5.84 5.06
CA ASN A 190 -43.79 -5.11 4.58
C ASN A 190 -43.48 -3.59 4.55
N LYS A 191 -43.82 -2.92 3.46
CA LYS A 191 -43.54 -1.47 3.29
C LYS A 191 -44.24 -0.57 4.30
N VAL A 192 -45.33 -1.04 4.93
CA VAL A 192 -46.13 -0.25 5.84
C VAL A 192 -45.63 -0.33 7.30
N PHE A 193 -45.24 -1.52 7.76
CA PHE A 193 -44.84 -1.73 9.16
C PHE A 193 -43.49 -2.44 9.34
N GLY A 194 -42.69 -2.58 8.27
CA GLY A 194 -41.35 -3.08 8.33
C GLY A 194 -41.21 -4.61 8.39
N TYR A 195 -40.20 -5.10 9.08
CA TYR A 195 -39.98 -6.54 9.27
C TYR A 195 -41.04 -7.14 10.20
N TYR A 196 -41.49 -8.36 9.86
CA TYR A 196 -42.48 -9.07 10.61
C TYR A 196 -42.17 -10.57 10.71
N ILE A 197 -42.75 -11.19 11.73
CA ILE A 197 -42.80 -12.64 11.88
C ILE A 197 -44.20 -13.12 11.44
N GLU A 198 -44.24 -14.06 10.49
CA GLU A 198 -45.48 -14.70 10.04
C GLU A 198 -45.62 -16.07 10.70
N VAL A 199 -46.78 -16.29 11.34
CA VAL A 199 -47.13 -17.53 12.02
C VAL A 199 -48.43 -18.06 11.43
N SER A 200 -48.46 -19.33 11.00
CA SER A 200 -49.67 -19.98 10.50
C SER A 200 -50.70 -20.21 11.61
N ASN A 201 -51.98 -20.24 11.25
CA ASN A 201 -53.11 -20.40 12.17
C ASN A 201 -52.97 -21.62 13.10
N SER A 202 -52.34 -22.71 12.61
CA SER A 202 -52.12 -23.94 13.36
C SER A 202 -51.16 -23.81 14.56
N PHE A 203 -50.38 -22.72 14.63
CA PHE A 203 -49.38 -22.47 15.68
C PHE A 203 -49.68 -21.20 16.52
N LYS A 204 -50.87 -20.61 16.42
CA LYS A 204 -51.24 -19.39 17.13
C LYS A 204 -51.03 -19.47 18.63
N ASP A 205 -51.35 -20.63 19.18
CA ASP A 205 -51.31 -20.87 20.66
C ASP A 205 -49.86 -20.90 21.21
N LEU A 206 -48.87 -21.03 20.31
CA LEU A 206 -47.44 -21.02 20.68
C LEU A 206 -46.79 -19.64 20.58
N VAL A 207 -47.54 -18.62 20.16
CA VAL A 207 -47.00 -17.24 19.98
C VAL A 207 -46.77 -16.63 21.34
N PRO A 208 -45.53 -16.15 21.65
CA PRO A 208 -45.24 -15.45 22.88
C PRO A 208 -46.01 -14.15 23.04
N ASP A 209 -46.32 -13.77 24.28
CA ASP A 209 -47.02 -12.53 24.61
C ASP A 209 -46.23 -11.27 24.22
N THR A 210 -44.92 -11.42 24.04
CA THR A 210 -44.02 -10.34 23.57
C THR A 210 -44.19 -10.00 22.10
N TYR A 211 -44.86 -10.85 21.30
CA TYR A 211 -45.16 -10.60 19.93
C TYR A 211 -46.37 -9.66 19.78
N ILE A 212 -46.22 -8.57 19.04
CA ILE A 212 -47.28 -7.59 18.79
C ILE A 212 -47.90 -7.87 17.44
N ARG A 213 -49.18 -8.28 17.43
CA ARG A 213 -49.92 -8.53 16.21
C ARG A 213 -50.11 -7.26 15.36
N LYS A 214 -49.78 -7.28 14.09
CA LYS A 214 -49.95 -6.20 13.14
C LYS A 214 -50.93 -6.48 12.02
N GLN A 215 -51.04 -7.72 11.61
CA GLN A 215 -51.94 -8.08 10.50
C GLN A 215 -52.46 -9.50 10.69
N THR A 216 -53.76 -9.68 10.39
CA THR A 216 -54.40 -10.97 10.31
C THR A 216 -54.58 -11.35 8.82
N LEU A 217 -54.16 -12.54 8.47
CA LEU A 217 -54.29 -13.12 7.13
C LEU A 217 -55.25 -14.29 7.17
N VAL A 218 -55.70 -14.79 6.00
CA VAL A 218 -56.56 -15.96 5.88
C VAL A 218 -55.93 -17.19 6.54
N ASN A 219 -54.62 -17.38 6.33
CA ASN A 219 -53.90 -18.57 6.77
C ASN A 219 -52.93 -18.37 7.95
N GLY A 220 -52.86 -17.15 8.54
CA GLY A 220 -51.92 -16.84 9.58
C GLY A 220 -52.02 -15.41 10.11
N GLU A 221 -51.09 -15.05 10.93
CA GLU A 221 -50.98 -13.72 11.49
C GLU A 221 -49.53 -13.21 11.40
N ARG A 222 -49.37 -11.90 11.29
CA ARG A 222 -48.11 -11.22 11.24
C ARG A 222 -47.88 -10.43 12.51
N TYR A 223 -46.69 -10.58 13.10
CA TYR A 223 -46.30 -9.98 14.34
C TYR A 223 -45.03 -9.17 14.15
N ILE A 224 -44.87 -8.17 14.98
CA ILE A 224 -43.59 -7.48 15.15
C ILE A 224 -43.03 -7.76 16.54
N THR A 225 -41.71 -7.72 16.66
CA THR A 225 -40.99 -7.80 17.93
C THR A 225 -40.16 -6.55 18.12
N GLU A 226 -39.77 -6.27 19.36
CA GLU A 226 -38.88 -5.17 19.67
C GLU A 226 -37.51 -5.35 18.96
N GLU A 227 -37.02 -6.57 18.90
CA GLU A 227 -35.78 -6.88 18.20
C GLU A 227 -35.82 -6.56 16.71
N LEU A 228 -36.91 -6.94 15.99
CA LEU A 228 -37.08 -6.61 14.56
C LEU A 228 -37.22 -5.11 14.35
N LYS A 229 -37.86 -4.40 15.27
CA LYS A 229 -37.99 -2.95 15.24
C LYS A 229 -36.65 -2.24 15.40
N ASN A 230 -35.81 -2.74 16.34
CA ASN A 230 -34.47 -2.23 16.57
C ASN A 230 -33.56 -2.48 15.36
N LEU A 231 -33.63 -3.68 14.76
CA LEU A 231 -32.88 -4.01 13.55
C LEU A 231 -33.25 -3.08 12.37
N GLU A 232 -34.55 -2.77 12.20
CA GLU A 232 -35.00 -1.82 11.18
C GLU A 232 -34.41 -0.43 11.40
N GLN A 233 -34.41 0.07 12.64
CA GLN A 233 -33.79 1.34 13.00
C GLN A 233 -32.27 1.33 12.76
N GLU A 234 -31.59 0.21 13.05
CA GLU A 234 -30.18 0.04 12.76
C GLU A 234 -29.89 0.10 11.25
N ILE A 235 -30.72 -0.54 10.43
CA ILE A 235 -30.58 -0.51 8.95
C ILE A 235 -30.67 0.94 8.42
N LEU A 236 -31.57 1.75 8.95
CA LEU A 236 -31.74 3.14 8.55
C LEU A 236 -30.51 4.00 8.84
N THR A 237 -29.76 3.71 9.89
CA THR A 237 -28.59 4.48 10.33
C THR A 237 -27.25 3.83 9.98
N ALA A 238 -27.25 2.57 9.51
CA ALA A 238 -26.05 1.77 9.30
C ALA A 238 -25.04 2.42 8.34
N GLY A 239 -25.54 3.04 7.28
CA GLY A 239 -24.66 3.66 6.28
C GLY A 239 -23.81 4.81 6.82
N ASP A 240 -24.42 5.67 7.63
CA ASP A 240 -23.70 6.81 8.22
C ASP A 240 -22.77 6.36 9.36
N ARG A 241 -23.21 5.37 10.14
CA ARG A 241 -22.37 4.77 11.20
C ARG A 241 -21.15 4.05 10.62
N ASP A 242 -21.33 3.30 9.56
CA ASP A 242 -20.25 2.61 8.86
C ASP A 242 -19.20 3.57 8.36
N LYS A 243 -19.61 4.60 7.62
CA LYS A 243 -18.68 5.63 7.11
C LYS A 243 -17.92 6.34 8.22
N ALA A 244 -18.60 6.68 9.32
CA ALA A 244 -17.97 7.32 10.47
C ALA A 244 -16.94 6.40 11.14
N LEU A 245 -17.29 5.14 11.38
CA LEU A 245 -16.40 4.16 12.03
C LEU A 245 -15.22 3.81 11.13
N GLU A 246 -15.43 3.58 9.84
CA GLU A 246 -14.33 3.33 8.89
C GLU A 246 -13.39 4.52 8.80
N PHE A 247 -13.90 5.75 8.84
CA PHE A 247 -13.07 6.94 8.86
C PHE A 247 -12.23 7.07 10.15
N GLU A 248 -12.77 6.70 11.31
CA GLU A 248 -12.01 6.64 12.57
C GLU A 248 -10.88 5.62 12.49
N ILE A 249 -11.16 4.42 11.97
CA ILE A 249 -10.16 3.36 11.78
C ILE A 249 -9.07 3.83 10.81
N PHE A 250 -9.45 4.46 9.70
CA PHE A 250 -8.51 5.01 8.74
C PHE A 250 -7.62 6.11 9.35
N THR A 251 -8.19 6.97 10.18
CA THR A 251 -7.45 8.01 10.88
C THR A 251 -6.42 7.41 11.85
N ALA A 252 -6.81 6.39 12.61
CA ALA A 252 -5.89 5.67 13.50
C ALA A 252 -4.75 4.98 12.72
N LEU A 253 -5.04 4.37 11.58
CA LEU A 253 -4.02 3.80 10.69
C LEU A 253 -3.07 4.89 10.19
N ARG A 254 -3.59 6.04 9.75
CA ARG A 254 -2.78 7.18 9.32
C ARG A 254 -1.82 7.65 10.41
N GLU A 255 -2.31 7.79 11.63
CA GLU A 255 -1.49 8.19 12.77
C GLU A 255 -0.39 7.18 13.08
N SER A 256 -0.70 5.88 13.06
CA SER A 256 0.27 4.81 13.29
C SER A 256 1.35 4.76 12.23
N VAL A 257 1.00 4.92 10.95
CA VAL A 257 1.97 4.96 9.83
C VAL A 257 2.78 6.24 9.87
N THR A 258 2.16 7.38 10.20
CA THR A 258 2.87 8.67 10.36
C THR A 258 3.91 8.60 11.47
N ALA A 259 3.66 7.89 12.56
CA ALA A 259 4.62 7.68 13.63
C ALA A 259 5.91 6.99 13.16
N GLU A 260 5.84 6.21 12.08
CA GLU A 260 6.96 5.50 11.47
C GLU A 260 7.64 6.28 10.33
N SER A 261 7.32 7.56 10.15
CA SER A 261 7.81 8.39 9.04
C SER A 261 9.34 8.39 8.92
N VAL A 262 10.06 8.47 10.03
CA VAL A 262 11.55 8.50 10.05
C VAL A 262 12.11 7.19 9.49
N ARG A 263 11.56 6.04 9.89
CA ARG A 263 11.97 4.72 9.40
C ARG A 263 11.69 4.60 7.89
N ILE A 264 10.51 5.03 7.45
CA ILE A 264 10.10 4.97 6.04
C ILE A 264 10.96 5.89 5.18
N GLN A 265 11.23 7.12 5.63
CA GLN A 265 12.11 8.06 4.94
C GLN A 265 13.55 7.54 4.85
N ARG A 266 14.06 6.91 5.91
CA ARG A 266 15.39 6.30 5.89
C ARG A 266 15.46 5.16 4.87
N ALA A 267 14.50 4.26 4.86
CA ALA A 267 14.43 3.18 3.88
C ALA A 267 14.33 3.73 2.44
N ALA A 268 13.50 4.75 2.22
CA ALA A 268 13.38 5.44 0.93
C ALA A 268 14.71 6.03 0.45
N GLY A 269 15.47 6.65 1.35
CA GLY A 269 16.81 7.18 1.05
C GLY A 269 17.81 6.10 0.66
N LEU A 270 17.81 4.96 1.35
CA LEU A 270 18.67 3.82 1.02
C LEU A 270 18.30 3.17 -0.32
N ILE A 271 17.00 3.05 -0.61
CA ILE A 271 16.49 2.60 -1.91
C ILE A 271 16.91 3.56 -3.02
N ALA A 272 16.82 4.86 -2.80
CA ALA A 272 17.25 5.89 -3.76
C ALA A 272 18.75 5.79 -4.07
N GLU A 273 19.58 5.58 -3.05
CA GLU A 273 21.03 5.36 -3.22
C GLU A 273 21.29 4.09 -4.04
N LEU A 274 20.66 2.98 -3.70
CA LEU A 274 20.82 1.71 -4.41
C LEU A 274 20.40 1.82 -5.88
N ASP A 275 19.28 2.47 -6.15
CA ASP A 275 18.79 2.71 -7.52
C ASP A 275 19.78 3.57 -8.33
N THR A 276 20.36 4.58 -7.70
CA THR A 276 21.42 5.41 -8.31
C THR A 276 22.65 4.57 -8.64
N LEU A 277 23.12 3.73 -7.71
CA LEU A 277 24.27 2.85 -7.93
C LEU A 277 24.02 1.84 -9.04
N CYS A 278 22.83 1.25 -9.10
CA CYS A 278 22.42 0.35 -10.18
C CYS A 278 22.37 1.06 -11.54
N SER A 279 21.88 2.30 -11.57
CA SER A 279 21.87 3.14 -12.79
C SER A 279 23.27 3.40 -13.30
N LEU A 280 24.20 3.81 -12.43
CA LEU A 280 25.59 4.06 -12.76
C LEU A 280 26.28 2.80 -13.26
N ALA A 281 26.06 1.66 -12.59
CA ALA A 281 26.64 0.38 -13.00
C ALA A 281 26.14 -0.07 -14.38
N SER A 282 24.83 0.05 -14.64
CA SER A 282 24.25 -0.30 -15.94
C SER A 282 24.80 0.57 -17.07
N VAL A 283 24.92 1.87 -16.82
CA VAL A 283 25.49 2.81 -17.80
C VAL A 283 26.97 2.51 -18.05
N ALA A 284 27.73 2.19 -17.00
CA ALA A 284 29.16 1.84 -17.13
C ALA A 284 29.35 0.58 -17.99
N VAL A 285 28.55 -0.46 -17.76
CA VAL A 285 28.60 -1.70 -18.57
C VAL A 285 28.19 -1.43 -20.01
N ASN A 286 27.07 -0.77 -20.22
CA ASN A 286 26.50 -0.56 -21.55
C ASN A 286 27.35 0.38 -22.45
N ASN A 287 28.13 1.26 -21.84
CA ASN A 287 28.98 2.21 -22.57
C ASN A 287 30.47 1.88 -22.46
N ASN A 288 30.82 0.77 -21.84
CA ASN A 288 32.21 0.35 -21.63
C ASN A 288 33.03 1.44 -20.91
N TYR A 289 32.51 1.96 -19.80
CA TYR A 289 33.24 2.90 -18.97
C TYR A 289 34.13 2.16 -17.97
N CYS A 290 35.25 2.78 -17.59
CA CYS A 290 36.18 2.24 -16.61
C CYS A 290 36.07 2.95 -15.27
N ARG A 291 36.54 2.29 -14.20
CA ARG A 291 36.66 2.89 -12.88
C ARG A 291 37.83 3.84 -12.87
N PRO A 292 37.68 5.11 -12.48
CA PRO A 292 38.78 6.05 -12.28
C PRO A 292 39.57 5.73 -11.01
N SER A 293 40.85 6.08 -10.98
CA SER A 293 41.64 6.19 -9.76
C SER A 293 41.49 7.61 -9.22
N VAL A 294 41.15 7.75 -7.93
CA VAL A 294 40.96 9.05 -7.30
C VAL A 294 41.88 9.21 -6.11
N ASP A 295 42.66 10.33 -6.08
CA ASP A 295 43.61 10.64 -5.04
C ASP A 295 43.60 12.14 -4.72
N ASP A 296 44.43 12.56 -3.76
CA ASP A 296 44.58 13.95 -3.33
C ASP A 296 45.75 14.70 -4.01
N SER A 297 46.32 14.13 -5.09
CA SER A 297 47.51 14.68 -5.78
C SER A 297 47.23 16.03 -6.45
N GLY A 298 46.00 16.35 -6.76
CA GLY A 298 45.61 17.55 -7.54
C GLY A 298 45.94 17.43 -9.02
N VAL A 299 46.40 16.26 -9.50
CA VAL A 299 46.71 15.96 -10.91
C VAL A 299 45.51 15.37 -11.62
N ILE A 300 45.23 15.81 -12.83
CA ILE A 300 44.22 15.19 -13.72
C ILE A 300 44.97 14.53 -14.91
N GLU A 301 44.85 13.21 -14.98
CA GLU A 301 45.46 12.41 -16.05
C GLU A 301 44.35 11.64 -16.76
N ILE A 302 44.27 11.82 -18.10
CA ILE A 302 43.22 11.19 -18.91
C ILE A 302 43.89 10.48 -20.10
N HIS A 303 43.68 9.17 -20.21
CA HIS A 303 44.07 8.35 -21.33
C HIS A 303 42.85 8.01 -22.19
N ASP A 304 42.92 8.19 -23.49
CA ASP A 304 41.84 7.89 -24.46
C ASP A 304 40.50 8.54 -24.06
N GLY A 305 40.55 9.86 -23.77
CA GLY A 305 39.45 10.63 -23.25
C GLY A 305 38.21 10.58 -24.13
N ARG A 306 37.05 10.29 -23.52
CA ARG A 306 35.74 10.18 -24.18
C ARG A 306 34.73 11.15 -23.59
N HIS A 307 33.83 11.69 -24.40
CA HIS A 307 32.77 12.59 -23.94
C HIS A 307 31.39 11.87 -23.94
N PRO A 308 30.83 11.50 -22.80
CA PRO A 308 29.66 10.65 -22.71
C PRO A 308 28.44 11.18 -23.45
N VAL A 309 28.22 12.49 -23.43
CA VAL A 309 27.08 13.12 -24.09
C VAL A 309 27.27 13.14 -25.61
N VAL A 310 28.45 13.51 -26.10
CA VAL A 310 28.74 13.55 -27.54
C VAL A 310 28.63 12.15 -28.15
N GLU A 311 29.20 11.13 -27.52
CA GLU A 311 29.08 9.73 -27.95
C GLU A 311 27.63 9.28 -28.10
N ARG A 312 26.81 9.63 -27.15
CA ARG A 312 25.39 9.26 -27.17
C ARG A 312 24.63 10.00 -28.26
N VAL A 313 24.88 11.29 -28.44
CA VAL A 313 24.25 12.08 -29.51
C VAL A 313 24.62 11.51 -30.90
N LEU A 314 25.89 11.17 -31.10
CA LEU A 314 26.36 10.56 -32.35
C LEU A 314 25.74 9.19 -32.61
N ARG A 315 25.60 8.36 -31.55
CA ARG A 315 24.98 7.04 -31.66
C ARG A 315 23.48 7.12 -31.97
N ASP A 316 22.77 8.08 -31.41
CA ASP A 316 21.36 8.31 -31.66
C ASP A 316 21.09 8.94 -33.05
N ALA A 317 22.12 9.46 -33.70
CA ALA A 317 22.03 10.06 -35.03
C ALA A 317 22.31 9.06 -36.19
N LEU A 318 22.85 7.88 -35.88
CA LEU A 318 23.08 6.78 -36.80
C LEU A 318 21.90 5.80 -36.78
#